data_da16cdc80c003b0d9ede7fd76b598272
#
_entry.id   da16cdc80c003b0d9ede7fd76b598272
#
_cell.length_a   1.000
_cell.length_b   1.000
_cell.length_c   1.000
_cell.angle_alpha   90.00
_cell.angle_beta   90.00
_cell.angle_gamma   90.00
#
_symmetry.space_group_name_H-M   'P 1'
#
loop_
_entity.id
_entity.type
_entity.pdbx_description
1 polymer ?
#
loop_
_entity_poly.entity_id
_entity_poly.type
_entity_poly.pdbx_seq_one_letter_code
_entity_poly.pdbx_strand_id
1 'polypeptide(L)'
;MTNSVEVRNQYQQIMSDVLKDEEVFAFITEHQDLLTTEAVERSAASLYEFVVEKEKARKGEGQLMPGYEPRLIVNNKRIEVSYEATPEHLAQRANDELKSRIRSVYMPRDIKNATFDSFEVTKPREEAFNRSLEFVEDYIQNPDRFHKGLYLYGAFGVGKTYLLGAIAHELSMYGYASTLVHFPTFATEMRSSVGNQTTGEKLKGYQTTPILMLDDIGAEYATDWLR
;
A
#
# COMPACT_ATOMS: atom_id res chain seq x y z
N MET A 1 -33.31 -43.18 -10.35
CA MET A 1 -33.91 -42.17 -11.26
C MET A 1 -34.41 -40.90 -10.56
N THR A 2 -34.70 -40.92 -9.28
CA THR A 2 -35.22 -39.77 -8.49
C THR A 2 -34.21 -38.63 -8.33
N ASN A 3 -32.92 -38.95 -8.21
CA ASN A 3 -31.85 -37.97 -7.92
C ASN A 3 -31.56 -36.98 -9.11
N SER A 4 -31.77 -37.41 -10.34
CA SER A 4 -31.47 -36.56 -11.51
C SER A 4 -32.59 -35.52 -11.79
N VAL A 5 -33.81 -35.80 -11.39
CA VAL A 5 -34.95 -34.87 -11.55
C VAL A 5 -34.89 -33.78 -10.47
N GLU A 6 -34.54 -34.12 -9.25
CA GLU A 6 -34.34 -33.17 -8.15
C GLU A 6 -33.19 -32.19 -8.45
N VAL A 7 -32.03 -32.67 -8.91
CA VAL A 7 -30.88 -31.83 -9.29
C VAL A 7 -31.27 -30.89 -10.42
N ARG A 8 -32.01 -31.33 -11.41
CA ARG A 8 -32.47 -30.50 -12.52
C ARG A 8 -33.43 -29.40 -12.05
N ASN A 9 -34.35 -29.73 -11.15
CA ASN A 9 -35.30 -28.75 -10.61
C ASN A 9 -34.57 -27.68 -9.75
N GLN A 10 -33.62 -28.11 -8.91
CA GLN A 10 -32.79 -27.17 -8.15
C GLN A 10 -31.99 -26.24 -9.03
N TYR A 11 -31.36 -26.76 -10.09
CA TYR A 11 -30.63 -25.94 -11.06
C TYR A 11 -31.55 -24.90 -11.73
N GLN A 12 -32.75 -25.31 -12.17
CA GLN A 12 -33.70 -24.39 -12.79
C GLN A 12 -34.17 -23.30 -11.81
N GLN A 13 -34.36 -23.64 -10.54
CA GLN A 13 -34.72 -22.65 -9.52
C GLN A 13 -33.61 -21.64 -9.31
N ILE A 14 -32.36 -22.10 -9.11
CA ILE A 14 -31.19 -21.25 -8.94
C ILE A 14 -31.02 -20.30 -10.14
N MET A 15 -31.13 -20.82 -11.34
CA MET A 15 -31.00 -20.00 -12.55
C MET A 15 -32.15 -19.00 -12.70
N SER A 16 -33.37 -19.37 -12.31
CA SER A 16 -34.49 -18.42 -12.27
C SER A 16 -34.25 -17.26 -11.31
N ASP A 17 -33.63 -17.53 -10.17
CA ASP A 17 -33.33 -16.48 -9.19
C ASP A 17 -32.16 -15.60 -9.63
N VAL A 18 -31.12 -16.18 -10.24
CA VAL A 18 -30.00 -15.45 -10.84
C VAL A 18 -30.46 -14.48 -11.94
N LEU A 19 -31.36 -14.92 -12.81
CA LEU A 19 -31.90 -14.08 -13.91
C LEU A 19 -32.84 -12.97 -13.43
N LYS A 20 -33.34 -13.06 -12.18
CA LYS A 20 -34.13 -12.00 -11.51
C LYS A 20 -33.27 -10.97 -10.78
N ASP A 21 -31.98 -11.22 -10.61
CA ASP A 21 -31.08 -10.22 -10.03
C ASP A 21 -31.11 -8.96 -10.88
N GLU A 22 -31.27 -7.80 -10.26
CA GLU A 22 -31.48 -6.52 -10.94
C GLU A 22 -30.33 -6.16 -11.89
N GLU A 23 -29.09 -6.42 -11.48
CA GLU A 23 -27.91 -6.10 -12.28
C GLU A 23 -27.73 -7.10 -13.43
N VAL A 24 -28.00 -8.38 -13.20
CA VAL A 24 -28.00 -9.39 -14.26
C VAL A 24 -29.05 -9.07 -15.32
N PHE A 25 -30.26 -8.75 -14.88
CA PHE A 25 -31.35 -8.38 -15.78
C PHE A 25 -31.04 -7.11 -16.59
N ALA A 26 -30.55 -6.08 -15.91
CA ALA A 26 -30.15 -4.82 -16.56
C ALA A 26 -29.04 -5.06 -17.58
N PHE A 27 -28.01 -5.83 -17.22
CA PHE A 27 -26.88 -6.15 -18.11
C PHE A 27 -27.33 -6.90 -19.38
N ILE A 28 -28.17 -7.92 -19.24
CA ILE A 28 -28.69 -8.68 -20.37
C ILE A 28 -29.54 -7.78 -21.26
N THR A 29 -30.36 -6.90 -20.69
CA THR A 29 -31.21 -5.96 -21.43
C THR A 29 -30.39 -4.94 -22.22
N GLU A 30 -29.33 -4.39 -21.59
CA GLU A 30 -28.44 -3.43 -22.25
C GLU A 30 -27.69 -4.05 -23.44
N HIS A 31 -27.35 -5.33 -23.36
CA HIS A 31 -26.55 -6.03 -24.35
C HIS A 31 -27.36 -6.98 -25.23
N GLN A 32 -28.69 -6.81 -25.31
CA GLN A 32 -29.59 -7.68 -26.09
C GLN A 32 -29.22 -7.81 -27.58
N ASP A 33 -28.58 -6.80 -28.17
CA ASP A 33 -28.10 -6.81 -29.55
C ASP A 33 -26.90 -7.74 -29.77
N LEU A 34 -26.15 -8.05 -28.71
CA LEU A 34 -24.94 -8.88 -28.74
C LEU A 34 -25.17 -10.29 -28.18
N LEU A 35 -26.21 -10.47 -27.36
CA LEU A 35 -26.47 -11.68 -26.61
C LEU A 35 -27.75 -12.37 -27.14
N THR A 36 -27.62 -13.60 -27.59
CA THR A 36 -28.76 -14.47 -27.85
C THR A 36 -29.20 -15.21 -26.60
N THR A 37 -30.43 -15.70 -26.54
CA THR A 37 -30.92 -16.54 -25.45
C THR A 37 -29.98 -17.71 -25.16
N GLU A 38 -29.49 -18.36 -26.22
CA GLU A 38 -28.53 -19.47 -26.09
C GLU A 38 -27.18 -19.03 -25.52
N ALA A 39 -26.71 -17.80 -25.80
CA ALA A 39 -25.50 -17.25 -25.22
C ALA A 39 -25.66 -17.00 -23.71
N VAL A 40 -26.82 -16.51 -23.29
CA VAL A 40 -27.15 -16.33 -21.87
C VAL A 40 -27.19 -17.68 -21.15
N GLU A 41 -27.82 -18.69 -21.70
CA GLU A 41 -27.87 -20.04 -21.14
C GLU A 41 -26.47 -20.66 -21.00
N ARG A 42 -25.60 -20.47 -21.99
CA ARG A 42 -24.21 -20.95 -21.93
C ARG A 42 -23.36 -20.19 -20.91
N SER A 43 -23.77 -19.02 -20.47
CA SER A 43 -23.09 -18.19 -19.48
C SER A 43 -23.64 -18.37 -18.07
N ALA A 44 -24.49 -19.37 -17.83
CA ALA A 44 -25.18 -19.62 -16.56
C ALA A 44 -24.22 -19.68 -15.36
N ALA A 45 -23.04 -20.32 -15.51
CA ALA A 45 -22.05 -20.43 -14.46
C ALA A 45 -21.46 -19.07 -14.06
N SER A 46 -21.14 -18.22 -15.05
CA SER A 46 -20.64 -16.86 -14.83
C SER A 46 -21.69 -15.97 -14.16
N LEU A 47 -22.95 -16.07 -14.60
CA LEU A 47 -24.04 -15.31 -13.98
C LEU A 47 -24.26 -15.72 -12.51
N TYR A 48 -24.22 -17.02 -12.21
CA TYR A 48 -24.28 -17.51 -10.84
C TYR A 48 -23.08 -17.05 -10.00
N GLU A 49 -21.87 -17.16 -10.53
CA GLU A 49 -20.66 -16.67 -9.89
C GLU A 49 -20.79 -15.19 -9.53
N PHE A 50 -21.23 -14.37 -10.46
CA PHE A 50 -21.43 -12.93 -10.26
C PHE A 50 -22.35 -12.64 -9.07
N VAL A 51 -23.54 -13.25 -9.04
CA VAL A 51 -24.53 -13.03 -7.98
C VAL A 51 -24.00 -13.48 -6.63
N VAL A 52 -23.34 -14.64 -6.57
CA VAL A 52 -22.79 -15.20 -5.32
C VAL A 52 -21.64 -14.32 -4.79
N GLU A 53 -20.70 -13.94 -5.64
CA GLU A 53 -19.55 -13.14 -5.21
C GLU A 53 -19.97 -11.72 -4.81
N LYS A 54 -20.95 -11.13 -5.49
CA LYS A 54 -21.54 -9.85 -5.12
C LYS A 54 -22.22 -9.92 -3.74
N GLU A 55 -22.94 -11.00 -3.47
CA GLU A 55 -23.61 -11.18 -2.17
C GLU A 55 -22.59 -11.40 -1.04
N LYS A 56 -21.53 -12.16 -1.28
CA LYS A 56 -20.40 -12.31 -0.34
C LYS A 56 -19.71 -10.97 -0.06
N ALA A 57 -19.47 -10.16 -1.09
CA ALA A 57 -18.92 -8.82 -0.92
C ALA A 57 -19.79 -7.96 0.01
N ARG A 58 -21.10 -7.97 -0.21
CA ARG A 58 -22.06 -7.21 0.60
C ARG A 58 -22.13 -7.69 2.07
N LYS A 59 -21.95 -8.98 2.31
CA LYS A 59 -21.99 -9.58 3.66
C LYS A 59 -20.65 -9.54 4.37
N GLY A 60 -19.56 -9.17 3.70
CA GLY A 60 -18.19 -9.23 4.24
C GLY A 60 -17.71 -10.68 4.43
N GLU A 61 -18.28 -11.63 3.70
CA GLU A 61 -17.90 -13.03 3.71
C GLU A 61 -16.69 -13.27 2.80
N GLY A 62 -16.07 -14.45 2.90
CA GLY A 62 -14.87 -14.80 2.11
C GLY A 62 -15.13 -14.74 0.60
N GLN A 63 -14.71 -13.65 -0.03
CA GLN A 63 -14.75 -13.44 -1.47
C GLN A 63 -13.66 -14.25 -2.17
N LEU A 64 -13.90 -14.60 -3.44
CA LEU A 64 -12.89 -15.23 -4.30
C LEU A 64 -11.68 -14.31 -4.49
N MET A 65 -11.93 -13.00 -4.67
CA MET A 65 -10.91 -11.96 -4.80
C MET A 65 -11.20 -10.80 -3.84
N PRO A 66 -10.65 -10.83 -2.60
CA PRO A 66 -10.84 -9.75 -1.65
C PRO A 66 -10.32 -8.40 -2.17
N GLY A 67 -11.10 -7.34 -2.00
CA GLY A 67 -10.76 -6.00 -2.50
C GLY A 67 -11.10 -5.76 -3.97
N TYR A 68 -11.78 -6.72 -4.61
CA TYR A 68 -12.28 -6.59 -5.97
C TYR A 68 -13.80 -6.77 -6.00
N GLU A 69 -14.46 -6.08 -6.91
CA GLU A 69 -15.88 -6.24 -7.20
C GLU A 69 -16.08 -7.03 -8.48
N PRO A 70 -17.00 -8.02 -8.52
CA PRO A 70 -17.33 -8.70 -9.73
C PRO A 70 -18.11 -7.76 -10.68
N ARG A 71 -17.82 -7.82 -11.97
CA ARG A 71 -18.49 -7.11 -13.06
C ARG A 71 -18.83 -8.09 -14.15
N LEU A 72 -20.02 -7.94 -14.75
CA LEU A 72 -20.36 -8.68 -15.95
C LEU A 72 -19.75 -8.00 -17.18
N ILE A 73 -19.18 -8.79 -18.08
CA ILE A 73 -18.67 -8.33 -19.36
C ILE A 73 -19.16 -9.25 -20.48
N VAL A 74 -19.28 -8.72 -21.69
CA VAL A 74 -19.51 -9.53 -22.89
C VAL A 74 -18.19 -9.83 -23.58
N ASN A 75 -17.83 -11.08 -23.65
CA ASN A 75 -16.64 -11.55 -24.34
C ASN A 75 -17.00 -12.68 -25.32
N ASN A 76 -16.68 -12.52 -26.61
CA ASN A 76 -16.97 -13.49 -27.66
C ASN A 76 -18.43 -13.99 -27.65
N LYS A 77 -19.39 -13.07 -27.51
CA LYS A 77 -20.84 -13.36 -27.41
C LYS A 77 -21.22 -14.24 -26.21
N ARG A 78 -20.44 -14.23 -25.15
CA ARG A 78 -20.72 -14.87 -23.86
C ARG A 78 -20.62 -13.84 -22.75
N ILE A 79 -21.32 -14.09 -21.66
CA ILE A 79 -21.19 -13.30 -20.45
C ILE A 79 -20.11 -13.95 -19.59
N GLU A 80 -19.14 -13.16 -19.16
CA GLU A 80 -18.05 -13.55 -18.26
C GLU A 80 -18.03 -12.62 -17.05
N VAL A 81 -17.43 -13.06 -15.95
CA VAL A 81 -17.18 -12.22 -14.78
C VAL A 81 -15.77 -11.66 -14.88
N SER A 82 -15.66 -10.35 -14.79
CA SER A 82 -14.40 -9.63 -14.60
C SER A 82 -14.35 -9.10 -13.17
N TYR A 83 -13.16 -9.01 -12.59
CA TYR A 83 -12.98 -8.48 -11.24
C TYR A 83 -12.23 -7.15 -11.31
N GLU A 84 -12.90 -6.08 -10.88
CA GLU A 84 -12.33 -4.74 -10.84
C GLU A 84 -11.92 -4.39 -9.41
N ALA A 85 -10.71 -3.83 -9.24
CA ALA A 85 -10.25 -3.41 -7.92
C ALA A 85 -11.12 -2.27 -7.38
N THR A 86 -11.57 -2.39 -6.14
CA THR A 86 -12.31 -1.31 -5.48
C THR A 86 -11.44 -0.07 -5.29
N PRO A 87 -12.03 1.15 -5.22
CA PRO A 87 -11.27 2.37 -4.93
C PRO A 87 -10.46 2.26 -3.62
N GLU A 88 -11.02 1.62 -2.60
CA GLU A 88 -10.36 1.39 -1.31
C GLU A 88 -9.15 0.48 -1.46
N HIS A 89 -9.28 -0.59 -2.24
CA HIS A 89 -8.17 -1.52 -2.50
C HIS A 89 -7.05 -0.84 -3.31
N LEU A 90 -7.41 -0.03 -4.30
CA LEU A 90 -6.43 0.76 -5.06
C LEU A 90 -5.70 1.78 -4.16
N ALA A 91 -6.44 2.48 -3.29
CA ALA A 91 -5.86 3.41 -2.33
C ALA A 91 -4.93 2.71 -1.33
N GLN A 92 -5.34 1.53 -0.83
CA GLN A 92 -4.51 0.73 0.06
C GLN A 92 -3.22 0.28 -0.62
N ARG A 93 -3.30 -0.22 -1.84
CA ARG A 93 -2.11 -0.62 -2.63
C ARG A 93 -1.17 0.56 -2.89
N ALA A 94 -1.71 1.72 -3.26
CA ALA A 94 -0.91 2.93 -3.45
C ALA A 94 -0.18 3.33 -2.16
N ASN A 95 -0.88 3.31 -1.02
CA ASN A 95 -0.29 3.59 0.29
C ASN A 95 0.79 2.56 0.70
N ASP A 96 0.56 1.28 0.44
CA ASP A 96 1.54 0.23 0.73
C ASP A 96 2.79 0.37 -0.16
N GLU A 97 2.62 0.77 -1.41
CA GLU A 97 3.72 1.08 -2.32
C GLU A 97 4.55 2.26 -1.82
N LEU A 98 3.91 3.37 -1.42
CA LEU A 98 4.60 4.51 -0.80
C LEU A 98 5.41 4.07 0.42
N LYS A 99 4.78 3.33 1.33
CA LYS A 99 5.44 2.83 2.55
C LYS A 99 6.58 1.84 2.27
N SER A 100 6.54 1.14 1.16
CA SER A 100 7.61 0.22 0.76
C SER A 100 8.92 0.95 0.41
N ARG A 101 8.82 2.19 -0.06
CA ARG A 101 9.98 3.06 -0.36
C ARG A 101 10.67 3.59 0.90
N ILE A 102 10.00 3.49 2.05
CA ILE A 102 10.53 3.93 3.34
C ILE A 102 11.03 2.71 4.10
N ARG A 103 12.34 2.52 4.16
CA ARG A 103 12.97 1.52 5.02
C ARG A 103 13.18 2.12 6.41
N SER A 104 12.63 1.51 7.44
CA SER A 104 12.84 1.93 8.84
C SER A 104 13.56 0.83 9.61
N VAL A 105 14.64 1.21 10.28
CA VAL A 105 15.53 0.30 11.00
C VAL A 105 15.61 0.73 12.46
N TYR A 106 15.12 -0.13 13.36
CA TYR A 106 14.99 0.15 14.80
C TYR A 106 14.11 1.36 15.14
N MET A 107 13.30 1.82 14.20
CA MET A 107 12.36 2.92 14.38
C MET A 107 10.96 2.40 14.79
N PRO A 108 10.13 3.22 15.44
CA PRO A 108 8.71 2.88 15.66
C PRO A 108 8.01 2.54 14.34
N ARG A 109 7.07 1.59 14.38
CA ARG A 109 6.38 1.12 13.15
C ARG A 109 5.53 2.21 12.49
N ASP A 110 4.99 3.11 13.27
CA ASP A 110 4.12 4.20 12.87
C ASP A 110 4.86 5.39 12.24
N ILE A 111 6.18 5.43 12.31
CA ILE A 111 6.98 6.51 11.71
C ILE A 111 6.70 6.71 10.22
N LYS A 112 6.38 5.64 9.51
CA LYS A 112 6.03 5.70 8.09
C LYS A 112 4.68 6.37 7.80
N ASN A 113 3.89 6.64 8.84
CA ASN A 113 2.61 7.35 8.74
C ASN A 113 2.75 8.85 9.05
N ALA A 114 3.94 9.31 9.44
CA ALA A 114 4.18 10.71 9.70
C ALA A 114 4.06 11.51 8.38
N THR A 115 3.32 12.62 8.41
CA THR A 115 3.13 13.53 7.28
C THR A 115 3.32 14.97 7.70
N PHE A 116 3.64 15.87 6.78
CA PHE A 116 3.70 17.30 7.07
C PHE A 116 2.33 17.86 7.47
N ASP A 117 1.24 17.37 6.88
CA ASP A 117 -0.13 17.82 7.17
C ASP A 117 -0.55 17.52 8.62
N SER A 118 -0.05 16.43 9.19
CA SER A 118 -0.37 16.02 10.56
C SER A 118 0.62 16.57 11.59
N PHE A 119 1.62 17.34 11.18
CA PHE A 119 2.59 17.96 12.09
C PHE A 119 2.03 19.24 12.70
N GLU A 120 1.94 19.30 14.01
CA GLU A 120 1.51 20.50 14.71
C GLU A 120 2.62 21.58 14.68
N VAL A 121 2.45 22.59 13.83
CA VAL A 121 3.38 23.70 13.70
C VAL A 121 3.14 24.72 14.81
N THR A 122 4.11 24.85 15.70
CA THR A 122 4.14 25.90 16.75
C THR A 122 5.33 26.82 16.51
N LYS A 123 5.31 28.04 17.06
CA LYS A 123 6.40 29.03 16.89
C LYS A 123 7.83 28.43 17.02
N PRO A 124 8.15 27.62 18.06
CA PRO A 124 9.47 27.01 18.19
C PRO A 124 9.82 25.97 17.13
N ARG A 125 8.82 25.42 16.44
CA ARG A 125 8.98 24.35 15.44
C ARG A 125 8.92 24.84 14.00
N GLU A 126 8.46 26.08 13.79
CA GLU A 126 8.17 26.67 12.48
C GLU A 126 9.41 26.67 11.55
N GLU A 127 10.56 27.05 12.09
CA GLU A 127 11.79 27.07 11.30
C GLU A 127 12.21 25.65 10.85
N ALA A 128 12.18 24.67 11.78
CA ALA A 128 12.51 23.29 11.45
C ALA A 128 11.54 22.70 10.42
N PHE A 129 10.24 23.01 10.54
CA PHE A 129 9.21 22.60 9.60
C PHE A 129 9.48 23.19 8.20
N ASN A 130 9.67 24.51 8.10
CA ASN A 130 9.92 25.19 6.84
C ASN A 130 11.21 24.69 6.16
N ARG A 131 12.30 24.51 6.93
CA ARG A 131 13.54 23.95 6.41
C ARG A 131 13.39 22.52 5.90
N SER A 132 12.49 21.75 6.53
CA SER A 132 12.19 20.38 6.07
C SER A 132 11.44 20.38 4.74
N LEU A 133 10.50 21.30 4.55
CA LEU A 133 9.79 21.50 3.28
C LEU A 133 10.75 21.99 2.17
N GLU A 134 11.56 23.02 2.45
CA GLU A 134 12.56 23.55 1.51
C GLU A 134 13.53 22.44 1.04
N PHE A 135 13.97 21.57 1.97
CA PHE A 135 14.84 20.45 1.64
C PHE A 135 14.17 19.47 0.67
N VAL A 136 12.91 19.10 0.95
CA VAL A 136 12.15 18.18 0.10
C VAL A 136 11.92 18.78 -1.28
N GLU A 137 11.47 20.04 -1.34
CA GLU A 137 11.24 20.75 -2.61
C GLU A 137 12.50 20.84 -3.46
N ASP A 138 13.63 21.26 -2.84
CA ASP A 138 14.92 21.35 -3.56
C ASP A 138 15.40 19.98 -4.06
N TYR A 139 15.21 18.93 -3.28
CA TYR A 139 15.57 17.56 -3.68
C TYR A 139 14.74 17.08 -4.87
N ILE A 140 13.42 17.30 -4.85
CA ILE A 140 12.51 16.90 -5.93
C ILE A 140 12.81 17.65 -7.23
N GLN A 141 13.08 18.96 -7.14
CA GLN A 141 13.35 19.78 -8.31
C GLN A 141 14.72 19.50 -8.95
N ASN A 142 15.69 19.06 -8.16
CA ASN A 142 17.08 18.90 -8.59
C ASN A 142 17.71 17.57 -8.10
N PRO A 143 17.15 16.40 -8.42
CA PRO A 143 17.54 15.13 -7.78
C PRO A 143 19.00 14.71 -8.03
N ASP A 144 19.59 15.15 -9.12
CA ASP A 144 20.98 14.82 -9.51
C ASP A 144 22.03 15.77 -8.92
N ARG A 145 21.60 16.83 -8.21
CA ARG A 145 22.48 17.80 -7.60
C ARG A 145 22.90 17.34 -6.20
N PHE A 146 24.08 17.73 -5.75
CA PHE A 146 24.44 17.58 -4.35
C PHE A 146 23.56 18.45 -3.45
N HIS A 147 22.87 17.84 -2.50
CA HIS A 147 22.05 18.51 -1.49
C HIS A 147 22.79 18.55 -0.15
N LYS A 148 22.82 19.72 0.48
CA LYS A 148 23.33 19.86 1.83
C LYS A 148 22.37 19.17 2.79
N GLY A 149 22.89 18.26 3.62
CA GLY A 149 22.08 17.52 4.61
C GLY A 149 21.41 18.46 5.61
N LEU A 150 20.22 18.06 6.07
CA LEU A 150 19.47 18.74 7.12
C LEU A 150 19.86 18.18 8.49
N TYR A 151 20.15 19.07 9.45
CA TYR A 151 20.44 18.70 10.83
C TYR A 151 19.39 19.30 11.77
N LEU A 152 18.53 18.43 12.32
CA LEU A 152 17.46 18.78 13.27
C LEU A 152 17.97 18.62 14.70
N TYR A 153 17.96 19.68 15.48
CA TYR A 153 18.36 19.64 16.88
C TYR A 153 17.31 20.30 17.79
N GLY A 154 17.31 19.96 19.06
CA GLY A 154 16.37 20.48 20.04
C GLY A 154 16.08 19.48 21.15
N ALA A 155 15.25 19.88 22.11
CA ALA A 155 14.89 19.09 23.27
C ALA A 155 14.21 17.75 22.91
N PHE A 156 14.15 16.84 23.87
CA PHE A 156 13.42 15.58 23.69
C PHE A 156 11.91 15.85 23.50
N GLY A 157 11.26 15.05 22.66
CA GLY A 157 9.80 15.12 22.44
C GLY A 157 9.32 16.27 21.54
N VAL A 158 10.20 17.13 20.98
CA VAL A 158 9.78 18.28 20.15
C VAL A 158 9.37 17.89 18.71
N GLY A 159 9.43 16.61 18.33
CA GLY A 159 8.96 16.14 17.03
C GLY A 159 10.05 15.96 15.97
N LYS A 160 11.35 15.92 16.32
CA LYS A 160 12.45 15.70 15.35
C LYS A 160 12.27 14.41 14.55
N THR A 161 12.07 13.29 15.25
CA THR A 161 11.81 11.97 14.65
C THR A 161 10.60 12.00 13.73
N TYR A 162 9.53 12.71 14.14
CA TYR A 162 8.34 12.86 13.33
C TYR A 162 8.63 13.59 12.02
N LEU A 163 9.40 14.69 12.05
CA LEU A 163 9.81 15.40 10.84
C LEU A 163 10.66 14.55 9.91
N LEU A 164 11.54 13.69 10.42
CA LEU A 164 12.27 12.73 9.58
C LEU A 164 11.29 11.77 8.86
N GLY A 165 10.28 11.29 9.57
CA GLY A 165 9.23 10.46 8.97
C GLY A 165 8.43 11.22 7.91
N ALA A 166 8.04 12.48 8.18
CA ALA A 166 7.30 13.32 7.25
C ALA A 166 8.11 13.62 5.97
N ILE A 167 9.41 13.91 6.09
CA ILE A 167 10.33 14.07 4.95
C ILE A 167 10.37 12.77 4.12
N ALA A 168 10.53 11.62 4.78
CA ALA A 168 10.58 10.33 4.10
C ALA A 168 9.28 10.00 3.38
N HIS A 169 8.15 10.31 4.00
CA HIS A 169 6.82 10.13 3.40
C HIS A 169 6.65 11.00 2.15
N GLU A 170 6.94 12.30 2.26
CA GLU A 170 6.81 13.23 1.14
C GLU A 170 7.70 12.81 -0.04
N LEU A 171 8.98 12.50 0.21
CA LEU A 171 9.89 12.00 -0.81
C LEU A 171 9.39 10.71 -1.47
N SER A 172 8.75 9.82 -0.71
CA SER A 172 8.18 8.57 -1.24
C SER A 172 7.05 8.81 -2.23
N MET A 173 6.25 9.88 -2.06
CA MET A 173 5.18 10.26 -3.00
C MET A 173 5.75 10.61 -4.38
N TYR A 174 6.97 11.15 -4.43
CA TYR A 174 7.69 11.46 -5.67
C TYR A 174 8.60 10.33 -6.16
N GLY A 175 8.49 9.13 -5.56
CA GLY A 175 9.21 7.94 -6.01
C GLY A 175 10.60 7.75 -5.39
N TYR A 176 11.04 8.61 -4.47
CA TYR A 176 12.36 8.53 -3.86
C TYR A 176 12.36 7.60 -2.65
N ALA A 177 13.32 6.68 -2.62
CA ALA A 177 13.50 5.78 -1.49
C ALA A 177 14.38 6.42 -0.41
N SER A 178 14.02 6.17 0.86
CA SER A 178 14.78 6.64 2.02
C SER A 178 14.96 5.53 3.05
N THR A 179 16.00 5.65 3.88
CA THR A 179 16.24 4.76 5.02
C THR A 179 16.36 5.58 6.30
N LEU A 180 15.46 5.33 7.25
CA LEU A 180 15.48 5.90 8.59
C LEU A 180 16.10 4.90 9.55
N VAL A 181 17.04 5.35 10.37
CA VAL A 181 17.80 4.49 11.30
C VAL A 181 17.83 5.15 12.67
N HIS A 182 17.39 4.42 13.71
CA HIS A 182 17.66 4.82 15.08
C HIS A 182 19.13 4.53 15.39
N PHE A 183 19.94 5.60 15.38
CA PHE A 183 21.40 5.51 15.38
C PHE A 183 21.99 4.81 16.60
N PRO A 184 21.52 5.04 17.86
CA PRO A 184 22.08 4.37 19.03
C PRO A 184 21.96 2.84 18.98
N THR A 185 20.82 2.33 18.53
CA THR A 185 20.60 0.87 18.40
C THR A 185 21.45 0.31 17.26
N PHE A 186 21.51 1.00 16.13
CA PHE A 186 22.37 0.63 15.01
C PHE A 186 23.83 0.57 15.40
N ALA A 187 24.36 1.58 16.11
CA ALA A 187 25.74 1.63 16.56
C ALA A 187 26.07 0.46 17.51
N THR A 188 25.13 0.11 18.41
CA THR A 188 25.28 -1.02 19.32
C THR A 188 25.34 -2.35 18.57
N GLU A 189 24.47 -2.55 17.57
CA GLU A 189 24.47 -3.77 16.75
C GLU A 189 25.75 -3.86 15.88
N MET A 190 26.15 -2.76 15.27
CA MET A 190 27.38 -2.73 14.49
C MET A 190 28.60 -3.10 15.34
N ARG A 191 28.68 -2.58 16.57
CA ARG A 191 29.74 -2.94 17.52
C ARG A 191 29.77 -4.45 17.83
N SER A 192 28.60 -5.04 18.09
CA SER A 192 28.50 -6.47 18.40
C SER A 192 28.82 -7.36 17.20
N SER A 193 28.74 -6.83 15.99
CA SER A 193 29.02 -7.56 14.75
C SER A 193 30.45 -7.37 14.24
N VAL A 194 31.27 -6.54 14.88
CA VAL A 194 32.70 -6.41 14.55
C VAL A 194 33.41 -7.75 14.75
N GLY A 195 34.01 -8.23 13.69
CA GLY A 195 34.64 -9.58 13.64
C GLY A 195 33.82 -10.65 12.90
N ASN A 196 32.57 -10.37 12.56
CA ASN A 196 31.76 -11.25 11.72
C ASN A 196 31.77 -10.76 10.25
N GLN A 197 31.88 -11.68 9.31
CA GLN A 197 31.89 -11.38 7.85
C GLN A 197 30.63 -10.64 7.37
N THR A 198 29.55 -10.63 8.15
CA THR A 198 28.26 -10.03 7.80
C THR A 198 28.21 -8.50 7.97
N THR A 199 29.14 -7.87 8.67
CA THR A 199 29.16 -6.42 8.93
C THR A 199 29.24 -5.61 7.65
N GLY A 200 30.11 -6.03 6.70
CA GLY A 200 30.28 -5.36 5.43
C GLY A 200 29.03 -5.38 4.54
N GLU A 201 28.32 -6.50 4.50
CA GLU A 201 27.07 -6.64 3.73
C GLU A 201 25.94 -5.76 4.32
N LYS A 202 25.82 -5.73 5.64
CA LYS A 202 24.87 -4.87 6.34
C LYS A 202 25.12 -3.38 6.05
N LEU A 203 26.38 -2.94 6.15
CA LEU A 203 26.74 -1.55 5.86
C LEU A 203 26.47 -1.15 4.40
N LYS A 204 26.71 -2.04 3.46
CA LYS A 204 26.50 -1.78 2.03
C LYS A 204 25.06 -1.34 1.73
N GLY A 205 24.06 -1.92 2.40
CA GLY A 205 22.66 -1.54 2.23
C GLY A 205 22.32 -0.11 2.71
N TYR A 206 23.13 0.49 3.61
CA TYR A 206 22.98 1.88 4.03
C TYR A 206 23.77 2.84 3.12
N GLN A 207 24.93 2.41 2.62
CA GLN A 207 25.76 3.20 1.73
C GLN A 207 25.13 3.42 0.35
N THR A 208 24.25 2.53 -0.08
CA THR A 208 23.59 2.59 -1.40
C THR A 208 22.20 3.23 -1.35
N THR A 209 21.71 3.59 -0.15
CA THR A 209 20.41 4.28 -0.06
C THR A 209 20.52 5.71 -0.58
N PRO A 210 19.59 6.19 -1.42
CA PRO A 210 19.62 7.56 -1.93
C PRO A 210 19.58 8.60 -0.81
N ILE A 211 18.75 8.37 0.22
CA ILE A 211 18.58 9.30 1.33
C ILE A 211 18.68 8.50 2.64
N LEU A 212 19.69 8.80 3.43
CA LEU A 212 19.89 8.22 4.77
C LEU A 212 19.52 9.24 5.83
N MET A 213 18.66 8.87 6.74
CA MET A 213 18.22 9.67 7.88
C MET A 213 18.62 8.96 9.16
N LEU A 214 19.39 9.64 10.00
CA LEU A 214 19.88 9.12 11.27
C LEU A 214 19.16 9.86 12.41
N ASP A 215 18.46 9.11 13.24
CA ASP A 215 17.72 9.64 14.40
C ASP A 215 18.51 9.43 15.69
N ASP A 216 18.38 10.37 16.64
CA ASP A 216 19.00 10.37 17.96
C ASP A 216 20.54 10.26 17.94
N ILE A 217 21.21 10.93 17.00
CA ILE A 217 22.66 11.03 16.94
C ILE A 217 23.17 11.72 18.22
N GLY A 218 24.14 11.11 18.90
CA GLY A 218 24.74 11.61 20.14
C GLY A 218 24.11 11.06 21.41
N ALA A 219 23.06 10.22 21.30
CA ALA A 219 22.49 9.48 22.42
C ALA A 219 23.19 8.11 22.65
N GLU A 220 24.09 7.71 21.77
CA GLU A 220 24.92 6.53 21.91
C GLU A 220 26.04 6.70 22.93
N TYR A 221 26.44 5.61 23.58
CA TYR A 221 27.62 5.62 24.44
C TYR A 221 28.87 5.95 23.61
N ALA A 222 29.51 7.06 23.92
CA ALA A 222 30.75 7.46 23.28
C ALA A 222 31.84 6.40 23.51
N THR A 223 32.27 5.76 22.45
CA THR A 223 33.38 4.78 22.45
C THR A 223 34.42 5.21 21.42
N ASP A 224 35.66 4.83 21.63
CA ASP A 224 36.78 5.12 20.71
C ASP A 224 36.56 4.61 19.29
N TRP A 225 35.60 3.68 19.13
CA TRP A 225 35.17 3.15 17.82
C TRP A 225 34.26 4.10 17.02
N LEU A 226 33.57 5.02 17.69
CA LEU A 226 32.67 6.02 17.04
C LEU A 226 33.35 7.39 16.84
N ARG A 227 34.58 7.53 17.27
CA ARG A 227 35.46 8.70 17.05
C ARG A 227 36.31 8.51 15.79
#